data_49cf0517fd9c440310782e5e55e8a24d
#
_entry.id   49cf0517fd9c440310782e5e55e8a24d
#
_cell.length_a   1.000
_cell.length_b   1.000
_cell.length_c   1.000
_cell.angle_alpha   90.00
_cell.angle_beta   90.00
_cell.angle_gamma   90.00
#
_symmetry.space_group_name_H-M   'P 1'
#
loop_
_entity.id
_entity.type
_entity.pdbx_description
1 polymer ?
#
loop_
_entity_poly.entity_id
_entity_poly.type
_entity_poly.pdbx_seq_one_letter_code
_entity_poly.pdbx_strand_id
1 'polypeptide(L)'
;MADNDLEYLRSKLPEAQYAKLEALGRPDINKFVAETVELCKPESVFIASDSDEDLLYVRRKALEMGEEFELAIDGHTCHFDGMRDQGRDKENTRYLLPPDVHLGEHINFMQREEGLKEILGILDGSMKGKEMIVRFYCLGPRKSAFSQLCCQITDSFYVGHSEDQLYRSGYEEFRSAPANAEIFRFLHAAGRLEGSVSADIDKRRMYIDLEDNAVYSVNTQYGGNSMGLKKLAMRLGIQKGLREGWLTEHMFVIGVPGRGGRKTYM
;
A
#
# COMPACT_ATOMS: atom_id res chain seq x y z
N MET A 1 11.09 -21.16 10.47
CA MET A 1 10.58 -19.78 10.64
C MET A 1 9.32 -19.55 9.81
N ALA A 2 9.27 -19.88 8.53
CA ALA A 2 8.07 -19.67 7.68
C ALA A 2 6.81 -20.43 8.16
N ASP A 3 6.94 -21.62 8.70
CA ASP A 3 5.81 -22.39 9.24
C ASP A 3 5.21 -21.75 10.50
N ASN A 4 6.02 -21.03 11.29
CA ASN A 4 5.59 -20.38 12.52
C ASN A 4 4.68 -19.16 12.26
N ASP A 5 4.98 -18.39 11.21
CA ASP A 5 4.18 -17.20 10.85
C ASP A 5 2.79 -17.59 10.35
N LEU A 6 2.71 -18.66 9.54
CA LEU A 6 1.43 -19.16 9.04
C LEU A 6 0.59 -19.82 10.14
N GLU A 7 1.21 -20.56 11.07
CA GLU A 7 0.54 -21.10 12.26
C GLU A 7 0.02 -19.97 13.18
N TYR A 8 0.83 -18.94 13.39
CA TYR A 8 0.40 -17.76 14.14
C TYR A 8 -0.83 -17.12 13.50
N LEU A 9 -0.80 -16.87 12.18
CA LEU A 9 -1.93 -16.30 11.44
C LEU A 9 -3.17 -17.19 11.50
N ARG A 10 -3.01 -18.51 11.44
CA ARG A 10 -4.12 -19.45 11.60
C ARG A 10 -4.83 -19.30 12.95
N SER A 11 -4.09 -18.96 14.00
CA SER A 11 -4.67 -18.71 15.32
C SER A 11 -5.38 -17.37 15.48
N LYS A 12 -5.14 -16.44 14.55
CA LYS A 12 -5.64 -15.04 14.61
C LYS A 12 -6.72 -14.73 13.59
N LEU A 13 -6.72 -15.42 12.46
CA LEU A 13 -7.60 -15.12 11.33
C LEU A 13 -8.79 -16.10 11.28
N PRO A 14 -9.97 -15.63 10.84
CA PRO A 14 -11.03 -16.51 10.42
C PRO A 14 -10.56 -17.44 9.29
N GLU A 15 -11.06 -18.68 9.28
CA GLU A 15 -10.64 -19.71 8.30
C GLU A 15 -10.67 -19.22 6.85
N ALA A 16 -11.70 -18.46 6.45
CA ALA A 16 -11.83 -17.92 5.10
C ALA A 16 -10.71 -16.93 4.75
N GLN A 17 -10.24 -16.14 5.72
CA GLN A 17 -9.15 -15.17 5.51
C GLN A 17 -7.79 -15.88 5.51
N TYR A 18 -7.60 -16.83 6.41
CA TYR A 18 -6.42 -17.70 6.44
C TYR A 18 -6.23 -18.46 5.13
N ALA A 19 -7.28 -19.07 4.60
CA ALA A 19 -7.23 -19.82 3.34
C ALA A 19 -6.75 -18.97 2.15
N LYS A 20 -7.06 -17.67 2.13
CA LYS A 20 -6.57 -16.76 1.09
C LYS A 20 -5.06 -16.56 1.19
N LEU A 21 -4.48 -16.42 2.38
CA LEU A 21 -3.03 -16.33 2.57
C LEU A 21 -2.32 -17.65 2.25
N GLU A 22 -2.89 -18.75 2.70
CA GLU A 22 -2.37 -20.10 2.40
C GLU A 22 -2.33 -20.35 0.88
N ALA A 23 -3.39 -19.97 0.16
CA ALA A 23 -3.49 -20.10 -1.29
C ALA A 23 -2.47 -19.26 -2.08
N LEU A 24 -1.93 -18.18 -1.48
CA LEU A 24 -0.84 -17.40 -2.10
C LEU A 24 0.47 -18.19 -2.14
N GLY A 25 0.72 -19.06 -1.17
CA GLY A 25 1.96 -19.81 -1.07
C GLY A 25 3.22 -18.94 -0.92
N ARG A 26 3.11 -17.76 -0.25
CA ARG A 26 4.13 -16.73 -0.16
C ARG A 26 4.56 -16.51 1.30
N PRO A 27 5.64 -17.16 1.77
CA PRO A 27 6.15 -17.01 3.13
C PRO A 27 6.54 -15.58 3.50
N ASP A 28 7.02 -14.80 2.54
CA ASP A 28 7.38 -13.39 2.73
C ASP A 28 6.15 -12.50 3.00
N ILE A 29 5.01 -12.80 2.37
CA ILE A 29 3.73 -12.15 2.66
C ILE A 29 3.20 -12.59 4.03
N ASN A 30 3.24 -13.88 4.33
CA ASN A 30 2.80 -14.40 5.62
C ASN A 30 3.57 -13.73 6.76
N LYS A 31 4.89 -13.61 6.63
CA LYS A 31 5.73 -12.89 7.58
C LYS A 31 5.31 -11.42 7.71
N PHE A 32 5.16 -10.70 6.61
CA PHE A 32 4.77 -9.28 6.64
C PHE A 32 3.42 -9.07 7.31
N VAL A 33 2.42 -9.92 7.00
CA VAL A 33 1.10 -9.84 7.64
C VAL A 33 1.19 -10.19 9.13
N ALA A 34 1.92 -11.25 9.51
CA ALA A 34 2.07 -11.66 10.90
C ALA A 34 2.74 -10.57 11.76
N GLU A 35 3.87 -10.04 11.28
CA GLU A 35 4.58 -8.93 11.95
C GLU A 35 3.69 -7.69 12.10
N THR A 36 2.87 -7.39 11.09
CA THR A 36 1.96 -6.25 11.14
C THR A 36 0.79 -6.48 12.11
N VAL A 37 0.22 -7.68 12.14
CA VAL A 37 -0.82 -8.05 13.13
C VAL A 37 -0.30 -7.93 14.55
N GLU A 38 0.91 -8.43 14.81
CA GLU A 38 1.55 -8.33 16.12
C GLU A 38 1.83 -6.87 16.53
N LEU A 39 2.32 -6.07 15.60
CA LEU A 39 2.66 -4.66 15.80
C LEU A 39 1.41 -3.79 15.97
N CYS A 40 0.52 -3.79 15.00
CA CYS A 40 -0.60 -2.86 14.94
C CYS A 40 -1.81 -3.29 15.76
N LYS A 41 -1.90 -4.57 16.13
CA LYS A 41 -2.94 -5.17 17.03
C LYS A 41 -4.37 -4.88 16.55
N PRO A 42 -4.72 -5.21 15.28
CA PRO A 42 -6.07 -5.00 14.78
C PRO A 42 -7.08 -5.89 15.50
N GLU A 43 -8.37 -5.49 15.49
CA GLU A 43 -9.47 -6.31 16.00
C GLU A 43 -9.80 -7.47 15.06
N SER A 44 -9.73 -7.21 13.76
CA SER A 44 -9.93 -8.21 12.70
C SER A 44 -9.02 -7.94 11.50
N VAL A 45 -8.91 -8.92 10.61
CA VAL A 45 -8.08 -8.83 9.41
C VAL A 45 -8.88 -9.31 8.21
N PHE A 46 -8.94 -8.50 7.18
CA PHE A 46 -9.54 -8.82 5.90
C PHE A 46 -8.46 -8.97 4.82
N ILE A 47 -8.35 -10.16 4.26
CA ILE A 47 -7.46 -10.45 3.12
C ILE A 47 -8.30 -10.34 1.85
N ALA A 48 -8.02 -9.35 1.01
CA ALA A 48 -8.77 -9.16 -0.22
C ALA A 48 -8.11 -9.90 -1.38
N SER A 49 -8.91 -10.70 -2.07
CA SER A 49 -8.56 -11.29 -3.37
C SER A 49 -8.90 -10.33 -4.52
N ASP A 50 -8.79 -10.82 -5.77
CA ASP A 50 -9.21 -10.08 -6.97
C ASP A 50 -10.71 -10.27 -7.29
N SER A 51 -11.49 -10.86 -6.37
CA SER A 51 -12.92 -11.08 -6.60
C SER A 51 -13.73 -9.80 -6.49
N ASP A 52 -14.79 -9.69 -7.29
CA ASP A 52 -15.71 -8.56 -7.21
C ASP A 52 -16.35 -8.42 -5.82
N GLU A 53 -16.56 -9.53 -5.11
CA GLU A 53 -17.10 -9.54 -3.76
C GLU A 53 -16.17 -8.82 -2.78
N ASP A 54 -14.86 -9.11 -2.83
CA ASP A 54 -13.87 -8.49 -1.97
C ASP A 54 -13.69 -6.99 -2.31
N LEU A 55 -13.70 -6.63 -3.59
CA LEU A 55 -13.64 -5.22 -4.03
C LEU A 55 -14.87 -4.44 -3.55
N LEU A 56 -16.06 -5.01 -3.71
CA LEU A 56 -17.30 -4.40 -3.24
C LEU A 56 -17.38 -4.32 -1.71
N TYR A 57 -16.79 -5.29 -1.00
CA TYR A 57 -16.69 -5.25 0.45
C TYR A 57 -15.92 -4.01 0.91
N VAL A 58 -14.72 -3.78 0.37
CA VAL A 58 -13.88 -2.62 0.72
C VAL A 58 -14.61 -1.31 0.44
N ARG A 59 -15.23 -1.19 -0.74
CA ARG A 59 -15.99 0.00 -1.11
C ARG A 59 -17.18 0.26 -0.18
N ARG A 60 -17.98 -0.77 0.10
CA ARG A 60 -19.14 -0.65 1.00
C ARG A 60 -18.71 -0.24 2.40
N LYS A 61 -17.62 -0.82 2.89
CA LYS A 61 -17.05 -0.47 4.19
C LYS A 61 -16.56 0.97 4.26
N ALA A 62 -15.98 1.52 3.21
CA ALA A 62 -15.59 2.94 3.16
C ALA A 62 -16.78 3.87 3.38
N LEU A 63 -17.94 3.53 2.81
CA LEU A 63 -19.21 4.26 3.04
C LEU A 63 -19.77 4.03 4.45
N GLU A 64 -19.84 2.77 4.92
CA GLU A 64 -20.36 2.41 6.23
C GLU A 64 -19.57 3.06 7.38
N MET A 65 -18.25 3.16 7.23
CA MET A 65 -17.36 3.80 8.21
C MET A 65 -17.33 5.33 8.10
N GLY A 66 -18.02 5.91 7.10
CA GLY A 66 -18.05 7.34 6.86
C GLY A 66 -16.72 7.92 6.38
N GLU A 67 -15.85 7.07 5.83
CA GLU A 67 -14.63 7.53 5.18
C GLU A 67 -14.90 8.08 3.78
N GLU A 68 -15.95 7.59 3.12
CA GLU A 68 -16.48 8.10 1.86
C GLU A 68 -17.96 8.44 1.96
N PHE A 69 -18.44 9.28 1.05
CA PHE A 69 -19.81 9.74 0.94
C PHE A 69 -20.34 9.50 -0.47
N GLU A 70 -21.57 9.04 -0.59
CA GLU A 70 -22.22 8.89 -1.89
C GLU A 70 -22.50 10.24 -2.54
N LEU A 71 -22.32 10.31 -3.85
CA LEU A 71 -22.71 11.46 -4.66
C LEU A 71 -24.09 11.22 -5.29
N ALA A 72 -24.70 12.28 -5.83
CA ALA A 72 -25.98 12.21 -6.55
C ALA A 72 -25.89 11.36 -7.83
N ILE A 73 -24.69 11.14 -8.35
CA ILE A 73 -24.46 10.26 -9.49
C ILE A 73 -24.27 8.85 -8.96
N ASP A 74 -25.14 7.93 -9.41
CA ASP A 74 -25.10 6.53 -8.99
C ASP A 74 -23.70 5.92 -9.17
N GLY A 75 -23.25 5.22 -8.15
CA GLY A 75 -21.95 4.57 -8.13
C GLY A 75 -20.76 5.51 -7.95
N HIS A 76 -20.95 6.81 -7.72
CA HIS A 76 -19.86 7.75 -7.42
C HIS A 76 -19.79 8.06 -5.93
N THR A 77 -18.57 8.13 -5.42
CA THR A 77 -18.28 8.50 -4.03
C THR A 77 -17.27 9.64 -3.98
N CYS A 78 -17.17 10.31 -2.84
CA CYS A 78 -16.12 11.28 -2.56
C CYS A 78 -15.58 11.09 -1.14
N HIS A 79 -14.35 11.52 -0.93
CA HIS A 79 -13.70 11.65 0.37
C HIS A 79 -13.27 13.10 0.59
N PHE A 80 -13.34 13.58 1.82
CA PHE A 80 -12.89 14.90 2.19
C PHE A 80 -11.66 14.83 3.08
N ASP A 81 -10.55 15.39 2.59
CA ASP A 81 -9.33 15.53 3.40
C ASP A 81 -9.52 16.53 4.53
N GLY A 82 -8.86 16.31 5.65
CA GLY A 82 -8.83 17.26 6.76
C GLY A 82 -8.16 18.59 6.39
N MET A 83 -8.57 19.69 7.02
CA MET A 83 -8.04 21.03 6.75
C MET A 83 -6.50 21.12 6.80
N ARG A 84 -5.86 20.32 7.65
CA ARG A 84 -4.39 20.27 7.78
C ARG A 84 -3.76 19.11 7.03
N ASP A 85 -4.54 18.29 6.33
CA ASP A 85 -4.12 17.12 5.57
C ASP A 85 -4.51 17.24 4.09
N GLN A 86 -4.30 18.40 3.49
CA GLN A 86 -4.67 18.71 2.11
C GLN A 86 -3.46 18.80 1.16
N GLY A 87 -2.32 18.33 1.58
CA GLY A 87 -1.11 18.45 0.79
C GLY A 87 -0.05 17.44 1.14
N ARG A 88 0.90 17.28 0.23
CA ARG A 88 2.07 16.42 0.46
C ARG A 88 2.91 16.99 1.59
N ASP A 89 3.18 16.16 2.58
CA ASP A 89 4.09 16.49 3.66
C ASP A 89 5.54 16.26 3.23
N LYS A 90 6.17 17.31 2.72
CA LYS A 90 7.57 17.24 2.28
C LYS A 90 8.55 17.15 3.44
N GLU A 91 8.23 17.77 4.57
CA GLU A 91 9.11 17.84 5.74
C GLU A 91 9.23 16.50 6.46
N ASN A 92 8.09 15.79 6.59
CA ASN A 92 8.04 14.48 7.24
C ASN A 92 8.11 13.29 6.26
N THR A 93 8.36 13.55 4.96
CA THR A 93 8.68 12.50 3.99
C THR A 93 10.18 12.31 3.95
N ARG A 94 10.66 11.12 4.37
CA ARG A 94 12.10 10.83 4.47
C ARG A 94 12.43 9.46 3.90
N TYR A 95 13.63 9.38 3.33
CA TYR A 95 14.25 8.09 3.02
C TYR A 95 14.96 7.55 4.25
N LEU A 96 14.76 6.27 4.53
CA LEU A 96 15.52 5.56 5.54
C LEU A 96 16.76 4.96 4.89
N LEU A 97 17.92 5.47 5.28
CA LEU A 97 19.18 5.12 4.63
C LEU A 97 20.17 4.49 5.63
N PRO A 98 20.92 3.47 5.21
CA PRO A 98 22.10 3.01 5.93
C PRO A 98 23.14 4.14 6.09
N PRO A 99 24.07 4.05 7.06
CA PRO A 99 25.01 5.12 7.37
C PRO A 99 25.86 5.61 6.19
N ASP A 100 26.18 4.74 5.25
CA ASP A 100 27.11 5.02 4.14
C ASP A 100 26.40 5.35 2.81
N VAL A 101 25.06 5.48 2.83
CA VAL A 101 24.27 5.77 1.62
C VAL A 101 23.79 7.21 1.62
N HIS A 102 24.07 7.91 0.51
CA HIS A 102 23.63 9.29 0.28
C HIS A 102 22.91 9.42 -1.05
N LEU A 103 21.74 10.07 -1.06
CA LEU A 103 20.93 10.28 -2.27
C LEU A 103 21.04 11.71 -2.84
N GLY A 104 21.85 12.58 -2.23
CA GLY A 104 22.02 13.96 -2.61
C GLY A 104 21.40 14.95 -1.61
N GLU A 105 21.86 16.21 -1.65
CA GLU A 105 21.57 17.25 -0.65
C GLU A 105 20.09 17.68 -0.59
N HIS A 106 19.33 17.44 -1.67
CA HIS A 106 17.92 17.87 -1.76
C HIS A 106 16.92 16.79 -1.32
N ILE A 107 17.42 15.65 -0.89
CA ILE A 107 16.60 14.51 -0.47
C ILE A 107 16.56 14.45 1.05
N ASN A 108 15.36 14.57 1.62
CA ASN A 108 15.19 14.38 3.05
C ASN A 108 15.43 12.92 3.41
N PHE A 109 16.34 12.67 4.32
CA PHE A 109 16.66 11.34 4.80
C PHE A 109 16.88 11.32 6.30
N MET A 110 16.91 10.15 6.86
CA MET A 110 17.37 9.88 8.23
C MET A 110 18.00 8.49 8.30
N GLN A 111 18.73 8.25 9.37
CA GLN A 111 19.34 6.94 9.61
C GLN A 111 18.23 5.87 9.72
N ARG A 112 18.42 4.76 9.02
CA ARG A 112 17.40 3.72 8.89
C ARG A 112 16.92 3.19 10.23
N GLU A 113 17.83 2.85 11.12
CA GLU A 113 17.49 2.31 12.45
C GLU A 113 16.68 3.32 13.29
N GLU A 114 17.05 4.59 13.24
CA GLU A 114 16.34 5.66 13.94
C GLU A 114 14.92 5.83 13.38
N GLY A 115 14.80 5.89 12.05
CA GLY A 115 13.51 6.03 11.38
C GLY A 115 12.59 4.84 11.59
N LEU A 116 13.11 3.61 11.53
CA LEU A 116 12.35 2.41 11.82
C LEU A 116 11.88 2.41 13.28
N LYS A 117 12.73 2.77 14.22
CA LYS A 117 12.36 2.86 15.65
C LYS A 117 11.22 3.87 15.86
N GLU A 118 11.28 5.03 15.22
CA GLU A 118 10.21 6.05 15.31
C GLU A 118 8.91 5.54 14.72
N ILE A 119 8.95 5.08 13.47
CA ILE A 119 7.71 4.72 12.75
C ILE A 119 7.03 3.48 13.33
N LEU A 120 7.81 2.46 13.74
CA LEU A 120 7.27 1.28 14.39
C LEU A 120 6.69 1.63 15.78
N GLY A 121 7.28 2.59 16.49
CA GLY A 121 6.71 3.10 17.74
C GLY A 121 5.37 3.81 17.56
N ILE A 122 5.14 4.51 16.43
CA ILE A 122 3.85 5.11 16.09
C ILE A 122 2.83 4.03 15.67
N LEU A 123 3.28 3.01 14.98
CA LEU A 123 2.45 1.92 14.48
C LEU A 123 2.03 0.93 15.59
N ASP A 124 2.75 0.86 16.72
CA ASP A 124 2.42 -0.06 17.82
C ASP A 124 1.00 0.20 18.34
N GLY A 125 0.12 -0.78 18.10
CA GLY A 125 -1.28 -0.74 18.50
C GLY A 125 -2.14 0.28 17.75
N SER A 126 -1.66 0.84 16.62
CA SER A 126 -2.37 1.87 15.85
C SER A 126 -3.71 1.41 15.26
N MET A 127 -3.89 0.09 15.09
CA MET A 127 -5.11 -0.49 14.51
C MET A 127 -6.03 -1.14 15.56
N LYS A 128 -5.83 -0.87 16.86
CA LYS A 128 -6.73 -1.40 17.90
C LYS A 128 -8.17 -0.94 17.68
N GLY A 129 -9.11 -1.90 17.75
CA GLY A 129 -10.53 -1.67 17.52
C GLY A 129 -10.90 -1.40 16.06
N LYS A 130 -9.97 -1.69 15.12
CA LYS A 130 -10.17 -1.52 13.68
C LYS A 130 -9.94 -2.82 12.93
N GLU A 131 -10.52 -2.89 11.75
CA GLU A 131 -10.22 -3.95 10.78
C GLU A 131 -9.00 -3.56 9.94
N MET A 132 -8.03 -4.46 9.88
CA MET A 132 -6.85 -4.35 9.02
C MET A 132 -7.15 -4.98 7.66
N ILE A 133 -6.87 -4.25 6.60
CA ILE A 133 -7.10 -4.68 5.23
C ILE A 133 -5.76 -5.01 4.59
N VAL A 134 -5.64 -6.21 4.01
CA VAL A 134 -4.48 -6.63 3.21
C VAL A 134 -4.87 -6.69 1.75
N ARG A 135 -4.20 -5.89 0.92
CA ARG A 135 -4.45 -5.76 -0.51
C ARG A 135 -3.22 -6.13 -1.33
N PHE A 136 -3.47 -6.63 -2.54
CA PHE A 136 -2.44 -7.03 -3.49
C PHE A 136 -2.63 -6.27 -4.80
N TYR A 137 -1.54 -5.67 -5.28
CA TYR A 137 -1.55 -4.87 -6.49
C TYR A 137 -0.40 -5.25 -7.41
N CYS A 138 -0.58 -4.99 -8.70
CA CYS A 138 0.44 -5.11 -9.72
C CYS A 138 0.62 -3.76 -10.42
N LEU A 139 1.80 -3.15 -10.26
CA LEU A 139 2.22 -2.05 -11.10
C LEU A 139 2.80 -2.59 -12.41
N GLY A 140 2.60 -1.85 -13.48
CA GLY A 140 2.99 -2.29 -14.81
C GLY A 140 2.03 -3.32 -15.42
N PRO A 141 2.37 -3.89 -16.57
CA PRO A 141 1.54 -4.88 -17.23
C PRO A 141 1.54 -6.19 -16.44
N ARG A 142 0.39 -6.84 -16.31
CA ARG A 142 0.31 -8.18 -15.72
C ARG A 142 1.07 -9.20 -16.57
N LYS A 143 1.57 -10.26 -15.94
CA LYS A 143 2.30 -11.37 -16.61
C LYS A 143 3.46 -10.89 -17.49
N SER A 144 4.20 -9.93 -16.99
CA SER A 144 5.29 -9.27 -17.72
C SER A 144 6.56 -9.23 -16.86
N ALA A 145 7.72 -9.14 -17.50
CA ALA A 145 8.99 -8.88 -16.81
C ALA A 145 9.01 -7.52 -16.07
N PHE A 146 8.10 -6.62 -16.45
CA PHE A 146 7.94 -5.30 -15.82
C PHE A 146 6.85 -5.27 -14.74
N SER A 147 6.22 -6.39 -14.44
CA SER A 147 5.25 -6.50 -13.34
C SER A 147 5.95 -6.25 -12.00
N GLN A 148 5.41 -5.34 -11.20
CA GLN A 148 5.91 -5.06 -9.85
C GLN A 148 4.80 -5.40 -8.86
N LEU A 149 5.07 -6.38 -8.00
CA LEU A 149 4.11 -6.89 -7.03
C LEU A 149 4.17 -6.04 -5.76
N CYS A 150 3.02 -5.52 -5.32
CA CYS A 150 2.90 -4.71 -4.11
C CYS A 150 1.85 -5.30 -3.16
N CYS A 151 2.25 -5.53 -1.91
CA CYS A 151 1.33 -5.85 -0.83
C CYS A 151 1.13 -4.60 0.03
N GLN A 152 -0.12 -4.15 0.13
CA GLN A 152 -0.52 -3.04 0.97
C GLN A 152 -1.30 -3.55 2.18
N ILE A 153 -0.96 -2.99 3.35
CA ILE A 153 -1.72 -3.15 4.58
C ILE A 153 -2.18 -1.77 5.05
N THR A 154 -3.47 -1.62 5.39
CA THR A 154 -4.05 -0.36 5.85
C THR A 154 -5.23 -0.62 6.79
N ASP A 155 -5.54 0.35 7.65
CA ASP A 155 -6.75 0.42 8.48
C ASP A 155 -7.81 1.39 7.91
N SER A 156 -7.62 1.87 6.68
CA SER A 156 -8.54 2.77 5.99
C SER A 156 -9.16 2.11 4.77
N PHE A 157 -10.49 2.01 4.78
CA PHE A 157 -11.24 1.50 3.64
C PHE A 157 -11.23 2.46 2.46
N TYR A 158 -11.21 3.77 2.71
CA TYR A 158 -11.02 4.79 1.67
C TYR A 158 -9.69 4.61 0.93
N VAL A 159 -8.60 4.42 1.67
CA VAL A 159 -7.28 4.19 1.05
C VAL A 159 -7.29 2.92 0.20
N GLY A 160 -7.85 1.83 0.71
CA GLY A 160 -8.00 0.58 -0.04
C GLY A 160 -8.83 0.77 -1.32
N HIS A 161 -10.00 1.40 -1.23
CA HIS A 161 -10.87 1.66 -2.37
C HIS A 161 -10.25 2.59 -3.42
N SER A 162 -9.56 3.65 -2.98
CA SER A 162 -8.87 4.57 -3.89
C SER A 162 -7.73 3.88 -4.65
N GLU A 163 -6.96 3.01 -3.99
CA GLU A 163 -5.92 2.22 -4.64
C GLU A 163 -6.52 1.21 -5.65
N ASP A 164 -7.68 0.62 -5.34
CA ASP A 164 -8.38 -0.30 -6.25
C ASP A 164 -8.79 0.36 -7.58
N GLN A 165 -9.07 1.67 -7.55
CA GLN A 165 -9.43 2.41 -8.76
C GLN A 165 -8.20 2.82 -9.58
N LEU A 166 -7.04 2.99 -8.93
CA LEU A 166 -5.83 3.51 -9.55
C LEU A 166 -4.92 2.41 -10.07
N TYR A 167 -4.95 1.22 -9.47
CA TYR A 167 -4.00 0.15 -9.75
C TYR A 167 -4.70 -1.16 -10.08
N ARG A 168 -3.98 -2.05 -10.75
CA ARG A 168 -4.49 -3.39 -11.05
C ARG A 168 -4.45 -4.24 -9.80
N SER A 169 -5.54 -4.93 -9.53
CA SER A 169 -5.55 -6.00 -8.53
C SER A 169 -4.48 -7.04 -8.86
N GLY A 170 -3.81 -7.56 -7.87
CA GLY A 170 -2.61 -8.37 -8.01
C GLY A 170 -2.61 -9.69 -7.28
N TYR A 171 -3.71 -10.10 -6.64
CA TYR A 171 -3.74 -11.35 -5.89
C TYR A 171 -3.36 -12.58 -6.77
N GLU A 172 -3.93 -12.68 -7.96
CA GLU A 172 -3.60 -13.75 -8.90
C GLU A 172 -2.18 -13.65 -9.48
N GLU A 173 -1.65 -12.42 -9.60
CA GLU A 173 -0.25 -12.21 -9.98
C GLU A 173 0.71 -12.73 -8.89
N PHE A 174 0.39 -12.49 -7.61
CA PHE A 174 1.16 -13.04 -6.49
C PHE A 174 1.13 -14.57 -6.47
N ARG A 175 -0.03 -15.19 -6.71
CA ARG A 175 -0.16 -16.66 -6.77
C ARG A 175 0.65 -17.29 -7.91
N SER A 176 0.76 -16.59 -9.03
CA SER A 176 1.46 -17.10 -10.22
C SER A 176 2.92 -16.71 -10.27
N ALA A 177 3.36 -15.76 -9.44
CA ALA A 177 4.74 -15.30 -9.41
C ALA A 177 5.68 -16.36 -8.81
N PRO A 178 6.95 -16.39 -9.25
CA PRO A 178 7.97 -17.20 -8.59
C PRO A 178 8.08 -16.86 -7.08
N ALA A 179 8.33 -17.87 -6.25
CA ALA A 179 8.42 -17.68 -4.80
C ALA A 179 9.49 -16.66 -4.36
N ASN A 180 10.51 -16.44 -5.18
CA ASN A 180 11.57 -15.45 -4.97
C ASN A 180 11.34 -14.12 -5.71
N ALA A 181 10.16 -13.91 -6.31
CA ALA A 181 9.85 -12.64 -6.95
C ALA A 181 9.91 -11.51 -5.93
N GLU A 182 10.61 -10.43 -6.31
CA GLU A 182 10.72 -9.23 -5.49
C GLU A 182 9.34 -8.62 -5.24
N ILE A 183 9.05 -8.27 -4.00
CA ILE A 183 7.82 -7.60 -3.60
C ILE A 183 8.11 -6.25 -3.00
N PHE A 184 7.13 -5.36 -3.14
CA PHE A 184 7.12 -4.07 -2.49
C PHE A 184 6.04 -4.06 -1.40
N ARG A 185 6.39 -3.53 -0.23
CA ARG A 185 5.54 -3.52 0.95
C ARG A 185 5.08 -2.11 1.26
N PHE A 186 3.82 -1.98 1.59
CA PHE A 186 3.27 -0.71 2.01
C PHE A 186 2.43 -0.90 3.27
N LEU A 187 2.80 -0.20 4.34
CA LEU A 187 2.06 -0.18 5.60
C LEU A 187 1.56 1.22 5.88
N HIS A 188 0.26 1.36 5.92
CA HIS A 188 -0.43 2.60 6.21
C HIS A 188 -1.33 2.45 7.44
N ALA A 189 -1.32 3.46 8.31
CA ALA A 189 -2.30 3.61 9.38
C ALA A 189 -2.85 5.03 9.38
N ALA A 190 -4.16 5.18 9.22
CA ALA A 190 -4.83 6.48 9.26
C ALA A 190 -4.70 7.17 10.63
N GLY A 191 -4.37 6.39 11.67
CA GLY A 191 -4.31 6.87 13.04
C GLY A 191 -5.70 7.05 13.65
N ARG A 192 -5.80 7.92 14.65
CA ARG A 192 -7.10 8.29 15.25
C ARG A 192 -7.88 9.17 14.27
N LEU A 193 -9.11 8.77 13.96
CA LEU A 193 -9.99 9.53 13.09
C LEU A 193 -10.95 10.42 13.90
N GLU A 194 -11.22 11.61 13.39
CA GLU A 194 -12.32 12.50 13.79
C GLU A 194 -13.21 12.70 12.56
N GLY A 195 -14.34 11.98 12.54
CA GLY A 195 -15.10 11.79 11.30
C GLY A 195 -14.26 10.98 10.28
N SER A 196 -14.09 11.51 9.07
CA SER A 196 -13.32 10.89 8.00
C SER A 196 -11.84 11.32 7.94
N VAL A 197 -11.34 12.10 8.91
CA VAL A 197 -10.01 12.70 8.82
C VAL A 197 -9.08 12.27 9.96
N SER A 198 -7.79 12.14 9.65
CA SER A 198 -6.77 11.86 10.66
C SER A 198 -6.58 13.05 11.61
N ALA A 199 -6.69 12.80 12.91
CA ALA A 199 -6.64 13.85 13.95
C ALA A 199 -5.20 14.21 14.36
N ASP A 200 -4.30 13.24 14.39
CA ASP A 200 -2.93 13.39 14.90
C ASP A 200 -1.93 13.80 13.80
N ILE A 201 -2.29 14.78 12.97
CA ILE A 201 -1.51 15.25 11.82
C ILE A 201 -0.08 15.70 12.21
N ASP A 202 0.12 16.22 13.39
CA ASP A 202 1.45 16.63 13.86
C ASP A 202 2.43 15.44 14.02
N LYS A 203 1.88 14.23 14.14
CA LYS A 203 2.63 12.96 14.16
C LYS A 203 2.63 12.24 12.82
N ARG A 204 2.27 12.91 11.74
CA ARG A 204 2.29 12.35 10.40
C ARG A 204 3.73 12.06 9.97
N ARG A 205 3.95 10.86 9.42
CA ARG A 205 5.24 10.42 8.87
C ARG A 205 5.03 9.62 7.59
N MET A 206 5.90 9.82 6.62
CA MET A 206 5.99 9.00 5.41
C MET A 206 7.44 8.59 5.20
N TYR A 207 7.77 7.35 5.47
CA TYR A 207 9.13 6.84 5.36
C TYR A 207 9.26 5.83 4.22
N ILE A 208 10.34 5.94 3.47
CA ILE A 208 10.65 5.10 2.32
C ILE A 208 11.93 4.34 2.64
N ASP A 209 11.81 3.05 2.87
CA ASP A 209 12.93 2.15 3.14
C ASP A 209 13.37 1.47 1.84
N LEU A 210 14.56 1.84 1.37
CA LEU A 210 15.10 1.32 0.12
C LEU A 210 15.71 -0.08 0.28
N GLU A 211 16.11 -0.48 1.48
CA GLU A 211 16.64 -1.82 1.74
C GLU A 211 15.53 -2.87 1.69
N ASP A 212 14.43 -2.57 2.37
CA ASP A 212 13.31 -3.52 2.49
C ASP A 212 12.23 -3.34 1.43
N ASN A 213 12.44 -2.47 0.44
CA ASN A 213 11.42 -2.12 -0.55
C ASN A 213 10.08 -1.79 0.11
N ALA A 214 10.09 -0.97 1.16
CA ALA A 214 8.94 -0.67 1.99
C ALA A 214 8.62 0.83 2.03
N VAL A 215 7.34 1.14 2.14
CA VAL A 215 6.83 2.48 2.45
C VAL A 215 5.96 2.39 3.69
N TYR A 216 6.22 3.28 4.63
CA TYR A 216 5.42 3.46 5.84
C TYR A 216 4.75 4.82 5.80
N SER A 217 3.45 4.88 6.08
CA SER A 217 2.69 6.12 6.16
C SER A 217 1.74 6.08 7.35
N VAL A 218 1.77 7.12 8.19
CA VAL A 218 0.95 7.17 9.40
C VAL A 218 0.31 8.54 9.60
N ASN A 219 -0.87 8.54 10.22
CA ASN A 219 -1.62 9.73 10.63
C ASN A 219 -1.95 10.67 9.46
N THR A 220 -2.40 10.12 8.34
CA THR A 220 -2.85 10.87 7.18
C THR A 220 -3.88 10.06 6.39
N GLN A 221 -4.86 10.76 5.80
CA GLN A 221 -5.81 10.22 4.84
C GLN A 221 -5.64 10.88 3.46
N TYR A 222 -4.84 11.95 3.36
CA TYR A 222 -4.58 12.60 2.08
C TYR A 222 -3.93 11.63 1.09
N GLY A 223 -4.56 11.45 -0.07
CA GLY A 223 -4.16 10.46 -1.07
C GLY A 223 -2.69 10.56 -1.54
N GLY A 224 -2.11 11.76 -1.57
CA GLY A 224 -0.70 11.97 -1.89
C GLY A 224 0.28 11.43 -0.82
N ASN A 225 -0.20 11.17 0.39
CA ASN A 225 0.57 10.65 1.52
C ASN A 225 0.18 9.22 1.87
N SER A 226 -1.11 8.90 1.88
CA SER A 226 -1.67 7.62 2.34
C SER A 226 -1.62 6.53 1.28
N MET A 227 -1.72 6.87 -0.01
CA MET A 227 -1.61 5.90 -1.11
C MET A 227 -0.16 5.65 -1.48
N GLY A 228 0.40 4.54 -0.99
CA GLY A 228 1.83 4.26 -1.08
C GLY A 228 2.31 3.82 -2.44
N LEU A 229 1.44 3.27 -3.29
CA LEU A 229 1.81 2.82 -4.62
C LEU A 229 2.36 3.94 -5.50
N LYS A 230 1.97 5.19 -5.27
CA LYS A 230 2.59 6.33 -5.94
C LYS A 230 4.04 6.52 -5.52
N LYS A 231 4.36 6.38 -4.24
CA LYS A 231 5.74 6.44 -3.75
C LYS A 231 6.55 5.23 -4.21
N LEU A 232 5.92 4.06 -4.26
CA LEU A 232 6.52 2.87 -4.83
C LEU A 232 6.91 3.12 -6.29
N ALA A 233 5.99 3.53 -7.14
CA ALA A 233 6.26 3.76 -8.56
C ALA A 233 7.35 4.82 -8.79
N MET A 234 7.30 5.93 -8.05
CA MET A 234 8.19 7.08 -8.24
C MET A 234 9.51 7.00 -7.46
N ARG A 235 9.71 5.99 -6.63
CA ARG A 235 10.91 5.85 -5.77
C ARG A 235 11.50 4.46 -5.86
N LEU A 236 10.81 3.46 -5.35
CA LEU A 236 11.29 2.10 -5.33
C LEU A 236 11.37 1.49 -6.74
N GLY A 237 10.35 1.73 -7.57
CA GLY A 237 10.33 1.29 -8.97
C GLY A 237 11.44 1.92 -9.81
N ILE A 238 11.78 3.20 -9.56
CA ILE A 238 12.93 3.86 -10.21
C ILE A 238 14.24 3.20 -9.75
N GLN A 239 14.41 2.93 -8.48
CA GLN A 239 15.60 2.25 -7.96
C GLN A 239 15.78 0.86 -8.60
N LYS A 240 14.68 0.09 -8.67
CA LYS A 240 14.68 -1.20 -9.38
C LYS A 240 15.07 -1.03 -10.84
N GLY A 241 14.44 -0.08 -11.53
CA GLY A 241 14.72 0.21 -12.93
C GLY A 241 16.19 0.57 -13.19
N LEU A 242 16.80 1.36 -12.31
CA LEU A 242 18.24 1.67 -12.40
C LEU A 242 19.12 0.42 -12.25
N ARG A 243 18.78 -0.49 -11.32
CA ARG A 243 19.53 -1.75 -11.15
C ARG A 243 19.39 -2.68 -12.35
N GLU A 244 18.23 -2.67 -13.00
CA GLU A 244 17.91 -3.57 -14.12
C GLU A 244 18.16 -2.92 -15.50
N GLY A 245 18.63 -1.68 -15.54
CA GLY A 245 18.93 -0.96 -16.79
C GLY A 245 17.68 -0.49 -17.53
N TRP A 246 16.57 -0.27 -16.83
CA TRP A 246 15.34 0.25 -17.43
C TRP A 246 15.39 1.78 -17.54
N LEU A 247 14.77 2.31 -18.59
CA LEU A 247 14.41 3.72 -18.65
C LEU A 247 13.06 3.92 -17.93
N THR A 248 13.12 4.54 -16.75
CA THR A 248 11.91 4.79 -15.95
C THR A 248 11.40 6.19 -16.18
N GLU A 249 10.11 6.30 -16.54
CA GLU A 249 9.46 7.57 -16.87
C GLU A 249 8.12 7.69 -16.16
N HIS A 250 7.73 8.91 -15.82
CA HIS A 250 6.39 9.23 -15.30
C HIS A 250 5.48 9.66 -16.45
N MET A 251 5.16 8.72 -17.35
CA MET A 251 4.31 8.97 -18.50
C MET A 251 3.49 7.73 -18.86
N PHE A 252 2.55 7.91 -19.74
CA PHE A 252 1.77 6.82 -20.32
C PHE A 252 1.75 6.96 -21.85
N VAL A 253 1.51 5.85 -22.53
CA VAL A 253 1.37 5.80 -23.98
C VAL A 253 -0.04 5.34 -24.31
N ILE A 254 -0.77 6.14 -25.09
CA ILE A 254 -2.08 5.79 -25.61
C ILE A 254 -1.96 5.39 -27.07
N GLY A 255 -2.41 4.18 -27.40
CA GLY A 255 -2.58 3.74 -28.78
C GLY A 255 -4.06 3.88 -29.19
N VAL A 256 -4.35 4.71 -30.19
CA VAL A 256 -5.71 4.90 -30.70
C VAL A 256 -5.82 4.38 -32.14
N PRO A 257 -6.97 3.77 -32.52
CA PRO A 257 -7.23 3.45 -33.92
C PRO A 257 -7.31 4.73 -34.74
N GLY A 258 -6.44 4.86 -35.72
CA GLY A 258 -6.46 5.96 -36.68
C GLY A 258 -7.29 5.61 -37.92
N ARG A 259 -7.51 6.60 -38.81
CA ARG A 259 -8.15 6.39 -40.11
C ARG A 259 -7.34 5.38 -40.95
N GLY A 260 -8.03 4.44 -41.58
CA GLY A 260 -7.38 3.40 -42.40
C GLY A 260 -6.76 2.24 -41.60
N GLY A 261 -7.18 2.04 -40.35
CA GLY A 261 -6.78 0.87 -39.53
C GLY A 261 -5.37 0.94 -38.94
N ARG A 262 -4.66 2.04 -39.11
CA ARG A 262 -3.34 2.25 -38.46
C ARG A 262 -3.53 2.73 -37.03
N LYS A 263 -2.71 2.23 -36.12
CA LYS A 263 -2.64 2.75 -34.74
C LYS A 263 -1.76 4.00 -34.70
N THR A 264 -2.26 5.03 -34.03
CA THR A 264 -1.50 6.23 -33.69
C THR A 264 -1.18 6.17 -32.18
N TYR A 265 0.03 6.48 -31.81
CA TYR A 265 0.50 6.49 -30.42
C TYR A 265 0.80 7.93 -29.98
N MET A 266 0.41 8.26 -28.78
CA MET A 266 0.67 9.54 -28.12
C MET A 266 1.21 9.30 -26.72
#